data_e6f8d41abd03065655f6f2a4d58f518b
#
_entry.id   e6f8d41abd03065655f6f2a4d58f518b
#
_cell.length_a   1.000
_cell.length_b   1.000
_cell.length_c   1.000
_cell.angle_alpha   90.00
_cell.angle_beta   90.00
_cell.angle_gamma   90.00
#
_symmetry.space_group_name_H-M   'P 1'
#
loop_
_entity.id
_entity.type
_entity.pdbx_description
1 polymer ?
#
loop_
_entity_poly.entity_id
_entity_poly.type
_entity_poly.pdbx_seq_one_letter_code
_entity_poly.pdbx_strand_id
1 'polypeptide(L)'
;MNHPLKLPGSQTVAQPRIAAVTPQWPSYTGTSQLVGTSPVGQVTVYVDPSLGAPALQNAQDLLNDADRVVSANNAIFGTSGGPVSVIVFALGGATDGTGGADHLGCDYTTGNAIEVCASFGSSNRVSALFEAELSECSMGGNLCGQSTGEALSRWCASQISNNALPDFATAPQWAQDGQPDYVDQTDPTDQNADSTGCGMAFLSWLMSKGYTLTQIAPAMVAIGSGGTFAQLYANLTSDSASNAWPAFQSAIQALPNGVTSDDPFGTGPQSGS
;
A
#
# COMPACT_ATOMS: atom_id res chain seq x y z
N MET A 1 -18.70 -69.86 -15.43
CA MET A 1 -17.35 -69.31 -15.28
C MET A 1 -17.44 -67.85 -15.62
N ASN A 2 -17.50 -66.97 -14.59
CA ASN A 2 -17.59 -65.52 -14.79
C ASN A 2 -16.18 -64.93 -14.65
N HIS A 3 -15.69 -64.34 -15.73
CA HIS A 3 -14.47 -63.56 -15.69
C HIS A 3 -14.82 -62.09 -15.31
N PRO A 4 -14.19 -61.46 -14.30
CA PRO A 4 -14.40 -60.05 -14.02
C PRO A 4 -13.61 -59.21 -15.04
N LEU A 5 -14.31 -58.24 -15.64
CA LEU A 5 -13.71 -57.20 -16.48
C LEU A 5 -12.81 -56.29 -15.63
N LYS A 6 -11.51 -56.22 -15.97
CA LYS A 6 -10.59 -55.22 -15.46
C LYS A 6 -10.85 -53.89 -16.16
N LEU A 7 -11.22 -52.85 -15.39
CA LEU A 7 -11.24 -51.47 -15.87
C LEU A 7 -9.81 -50.97 -16.10
N PRO A 8 -9.53 -50.20 -17.18
CA PRO A 8 -8.23 -49.61 -17.41
C PRO A 8 -7.93 -48.56 -16.32
N GLY A 9 -6.74 -48.65 -15.73
CA GLY A 9 -6.29 -47.69 -14.71
C GLY A 9 -6.28 -46.27 -15.25
N SER A 10 -6.87 -45.36 -14.50
CA SER A 10 -6.81 -43.91 -14.73
C SER A 10 -5.35 -43.46 -14.71
N GLN A 11 -4.82 -43.14 -15.86
CA GLN A 11 -3.52 -42.46 -15.96
C GLN A 11 -3.75 -41.02 -15.52
N THR A 12 -3.22 -40.66 -14.36
CA THR A 12 -3.10 -39.26 -13.94
C THR A 12 -2.11 -38.60 -14.89
N VAL A 13 -2.61 -37.85 -15.85
CA VAL A 13 -1.77 -37.00 -16.69
C VAL A 13 -1.21 -35.93 -15.76
N ALA A 14 0.11 -36.03 -15.48
CA ALA A 14 0.82 -34.96 -14.79
C ALA A 14 0.71 -33.71 -15.66
N GLN A 15 0.00 -32.69 -15.18
CA GLN A 15 0.05 -31.38 -15.84
C GLN A 15 1.51 -30.91 -15.86
N PRO A 16 2.01 -30.41 -17.00
CA PRO A 16 3.34 -29.82 -17.05
C PRO A 16 3.37 -28.66 -16.05
N ARG A 17 4.22 -28.75 -15.03
CA ARG A 17 4.57 -27.60 -14.21
C ARG A 17 5.26 -26.62 -15.13
N ILE A 18 4.56 -25.57 -15.56
CA ILE A 18 5.21 -24.39 -16.11
C ILE A 18 6.14 -23.92 -14.99
N ALA A 19 7.44 -23.95 -15.24
CA ALA A 19 8.40 -23.36 -14.32
C ALA A 19 7.98 -21.92 -14.12
N ALA A 20 7.62 -21.54 -12.89
CA ALA A 20 7.28 -20.15 -12.57
C ALA A 20 8.50 -19.30 -12.95
N VAL A 21 8.31 -18.38 -13.87
CA VAL A 21 9.35 -17.39 -14.20
C VAL A 21 9.58 -16.59 -12.93
N THR A 22 10.80 -16.64 -12.39
CA THR A 22 11.17 -15.83 -11.22
C THR A 22 10.98 -14.37 -11.58
N PRO A 23 10.22 -13.59 -10.80
CA PRO A 23 10.06 -12.16 -11.05
C PRO A 23 11.41 -11.43 -11.07
N GLN A 24 11.48 -10.38 -11.84
CA GLN A 24 12.59 -9.43 -11.73
C GLN A 24 12.22 -8.45 -10.61
N TRP A 25 13.00 -8.46 -9.56
CA TRP A 25 12.81 -7.60 -8.41
C TRP A 25 13.46 -6.23 -8.61
N PRO A 26 12.95 -5.14 -8.00
CA PRO A 26 13.55 -3.81 -8.05
C PRO A 26 15.00 -3.78 -7.58
N SER A 27 15.28 -4.32 -6.39
CA SER A 27 16.61 -4.28 -5.77
C SER A 27 17.18 -5.64 -5.34
N TYR A 28 16.31 -6.63 -5.07
CA TYR A 28 16.75 -7.94 -4.59
C TYR A 28 17.45 -8.75 -5.69
N THR A 29 18.70 -9.12 -5.42
CA THR A 29 19.55 -9.87 -6.37
C THR A 29 19.85 -11.30 -5.93
N GLY A 30 19.34 -11.73 -4.77
CA GLY A 30 19.54 -13.08 -4.23
C GLY A 30 18.67 -14.13 -4.92
N THR A 31 18.75 -15.36 -4.44
CA THR A 31 17.87 -16.45 -4.87
C THR A 31 16.61 -16.43 -4.03
N SER A 32 15.47 -16.04 -4.63
CA SER A 32 14.19 -16.07 -3.92
C SER A 32 13.62 -17.48 -3.87
N GLN A 33 12.92 -17.79 -2.76
CA GLN A 33 12.17 -19.03 -2.58
C GLN A 33 10.67 -18.74 -2.72
N LEU A 34 9.98 -19.47 -3.60
CA LEU A 34 8.53 -19.43 -3.70
C LEU A 34 7.90 -19.99 -2.41
N VAL A 35 7.00 -19.23 -1.79
CA VAL A 35 6.18 -19.63 -0.64
C VAL A 35 4.84 -20.16 -1.09
N GLY A 36 4.18 -19.47 -2.01
CA GLY A 36 2.89 -19.89 -2.57
C GLY A 36 2.22 -18.80 -3.38
N THR A 37 1.03 -19.14 -3.88
CA THR A 37 0.11 -18.19 -4.53
C THR A 37 -1.17 -18.14 -3.71
N SER A 38 -1.73 -16.95 -3.50
CA SER A 38 -2.95 -16.75 -2.73
C SER A 38 -4.13 -17.53 -3.33
N PRO A 39 -5.15 -17.92 -2.53
CA PRO A 39 -6.27 -18.74 -2.99
C PRO A 39 -6.99 -18.20 -4.23
N VAL A 40 -7.15 -16.89 -4.34
CA VAL A 40 -7.78 -16.22 -5.50
C VAL A 40 -6.80 -16.11 -6.68
N GLY A 41 -5.50 -16.36 -6.46
CA GLY A 41 -4.48 -16.36 -7.52
C GLY A 41 -3.95 -14.98 -7.89
N GLN A 42 -4.23 -13.96 -7.07
CA GLN A 42 -3.84 -12.58 -7.36
C GLN A 42 -2.43 -12.24 -6.85
N VAL A 43 -1.93 -12.93 -5.83
CA VAL A 43 -0.63 -12.63 -5.22
C VAL A 43 0.22 -13.89 -5.15
N THR A 44 1.44 -13.82 -5.67
CA THR A 44 2.45 -14.87 -5.51
C THR A 44 3.54 -14.36 -4.57
N VAL A 45 3.74 -15.07 -3.46
CA VAL A 45 4.64 -14.67 -2.39
C VAL A 45 5.94 -15.43 -2.45
N TYR A 46 7.04 -14.70 -2.32
CA TYR A 46 8.40 -15.19 -2.25
C TYR A 46 9.07 -14.73 -0.95
N VAL A 47 10.17 -15.35 -0.59
CA VAL A 47 10.98 -14.97 0.56
C VAL A 47 12.46 -15.12 0.26
N ASP A 48 13.31 -14.32 0.90
CA ASP A 48 14.74 -14.57 0.97
C ASP A 48 15.02 -15.72 1.96
N PRO A 49 15.41 -16.91 1.49
CA PRO A 49 15.64 -18.06 2.36
C PRO A 49 16.80 -17.88 3.33
N SER A 50 17.71 -16.94 3.06
CA SER A 50 18.86 -16.66 3.93
C SER A 50 18.48 -16.08 5.29
N LEU A 51 17.27 -15.48 5.39
CA LEU A 51 16.74 -14.92 6.63
C LEU A 51 16.08 -15.97 7.56
N GLY A 52 15.93 -17.20 7.09
CA GLY A 52 15.46 -18.33 7.89
C GLY A 52 13.98 -18.27 8.27
N ALA A 53 13.64 -18.97 9.36
CA ALA A 53 12.25 -19.18 9.78
C ALA A 53 11.45 -17.90 10.06
N PRO A 54 12.00 -16.82 10.66
CA PRO A 54 11.22 -15.62 10.90
C PRO A 54 10.72 -14.92 9.62
N ALA A 55 11.54 -14.87 8.58
CA ALA A 55 11.11 -14.30 7.29
C ALA A 55 10.11 -15.22 6.57
N LEU A 56 10.30 -16.54 6.65
CA LEU A 56 9.34 -17.49 6.12
C LEU A 56 7.97 -17.34 6.81
N GLN A 57 7.94 -17.09 8.13
CA GLN A 57 6.70 -16.82 8.86
C GLN A 57 6.01 -15.54 8.33
N ASN A 58 6.77 -14.43 8.19
CA ASN A 58 6.22 -13.20 7.60
C ASN A 58 5.62 -13.46 6.20
N ALA A 59 6.33 -14.21 5.36
CA ALA A 59 5.86 -14.50 4.00
C ALA A 59 4.61 -15.42 3.99
N GLN A 60 4.52 -16.38 4.90
CA GLN A 60 3.33 -17.23 5.05
C GLN A 60 2.12 -16.44 5.56
N ASP A 61 2.34 -15.54 6.53
CA ASP A 61 1.28 -14.69 7.07
C ASP A 61 0.80 -13.70 6.00
N LEU A 62 1.72 -13.10 5.22
CA LEU A 62 1.37 -12.27 4.08
C LEU A 62 0.56 -13.06 3.04
N LEU A 63 0.96 -14.29 2.71
CA LEU A 63 0.23 -15.15 1.78
C LEU A 63 -1.20 -15.40 2.23
N ASN A 64 -1.41 -15.62 3.54
CA ASN A 64 -2.74 -15.85 4.12
C ASN A 64 -3.60 -14.58 4.13
N ASP A 65 -2.99 -13.40 4.22
CA ASP A 65 -3.67 -12.11 4.28
C ASP A 65 -3.84 -11.42 2.91
N ALA A 66 -3.09 -11.85 1.91
CA ALA A 66 -2.97 -11.19 0.62
C ALA A 66 -4.30 -10.96 -0.11
N ASP A 67 -5.20 -11.94 -0.11
CA ASP A 67 -6.51 -11.80 -0.77
C ASP A 67 -7.40 -10.76 -0.07
N ARG A 68 -7.30 -10.62 1.26
CA ARG A 68 -7.98 -9.55 2.02
C ARG A 68 -7.46 -8.19 1.61
N VAL A 69 -6.13 -8.03 1.56
CA VAL A 69 -5.48 -6.77 1.18
C VAL A 69 -5.88 -6.37 -0.24
N VAL A 70 -5.75 -7.28 -1.20
CA VAL A 70 -6.13 -7.02 -2.61
C VAL A 70 -7.61 -6.66 -2.73
N SER A 71 -8.50 -7.38 -2.03
CA SER A 71 -9.94 -7.11 -2.05
C SER A 71 -10.27 -5.72 -1.50
N ALA A 72 -9.65 -5.34 -0.39
CA ALA A 72 -9.83 -4.02 0.22
C ALA A 72 -9.29 -2.91 -0.69
N ASN A 73 -8.09 -3.09 -1.26
CA ASN A 73 -7.49 -2.16 -2.21
C ASN A 73 -8.39 -1.96 -3.45
N ASN A 74 -8.85 -3.05 -4.05
CA ASN A 74 -9.75 -2.98 -5.20
C ASN A 74 -11.07 -2.25 -4.87
N ALA A 75 -11.61 -2.44 -3.67
CA ALA A 75 -12.81 -1.75 -3.21
C ALA A 75 -12.56 -0.24 -3.05
N ILE A 76 -11.39 0.17 -2.54
CA ILE A 76 -11.02 1.57 -2.37
C ILE A 76 -10.92 2.27 -3.73
N PHE A 77 -10.20 1.68 -4.68
CA PHE A 77 -9.96 2.30 -5.98
C PHE A 77 -11.06 2.05 -7.01
N GLY A 78 -12.03 1.16 -6.72
CA GLY A 78 -13.09 0.78 -7.66
C GLY A 78 -12.57 0.06 -8.90
N THR A 79 -11.44 -0.63 -8.79
CA THR A 79 -10.75 -1.33 -9.87
C THR A 79 -10.47 -2.77 -9.51
N SER A 80 -10.16 -3.59 -10.51
CA SER A 80 -9.60 -4.92 -10.30
C SER A 80 -8.15 -4.91 -10.77
N GLY A 81 -7.22 -5.11 -9.84
CA GLY A 81 -5.80 -5.21 -10.16
C GLY A 81 -5.45 -6.49 -10.91
N GLY A 82 -4.28 -6.49 -11.55
CA GLY A 82 -3.67 -7.68 -12.12
C GLY A 82 -2.95 -8.52 -11.05
N PRO A 83 -2.45 -9.72 -11.42
CA PRO A 83 -1.64 -10.51 -10.50
C PRO A 83 -0.31 -9.80 -10.22
N VAL A 84 0.12 -9.86 -8.95
CA VAL A 84 1.40 -9.32 -8.49
C VAL A 84 2.25 -10.41 -7.84
N SER A 85 3.56 -10.21 -7.87
CA SER A 85 4.51 -11.00 -7.08
C SER A 85 5.09 -10.12 -5.99
N VAL A 86 5.26 -10.66 -4.79
CA VAL A 86 5.86 -9.94 -3.66
C VAL A 86 6.96 -10.79 -3.03
N ILE A 87 8.08 -10.14 -2.67
CA ILE A 87 9.16 -10.79 -1.92
C ILE A 87 9.33 -10.14 -0.54
N VAL A 88 9.47 -10.98 0.47
CA VAL A 88 9.84 -10.58 1.84
C VAL A 88 11.32 -10.81 2.04
N PHE A 89 12.09 -9.75 2.28
CA PHE A 89 13.55 -9.83 2.50
C PHE A 89 14.06 -8.67 3.38
N ALA A 90 15.34 -8.60 3.65
CA ALA A 90 15.96 -7.52 4.43
C ALA A 90 16.18 -6.28 3.53
N LEU A 91 15.10 -5.60 3.15
CA LEU A 91 15.16 -4.37 2.36
C LEU A 91 15.90 -3.29 3.19
N GLY A 92 16.85 -2.61 2.58
CA GLY A 92 17.71 -1.67 3.29
C GLY A 92 18.62 -2.29 4.37
N GLY A 93 18.69 -3.63 4.44
CA GLY A 93 19.43 -4.37 5.47
C GLY A 93 18.65 -4.53 6.78
N ALA A 94 17.40 -4.09 6.85
CA ALA A 94 16.54 -4.17 8.03
C ALA A 94 15.68 -5.45 8.05
N THR A 95 15.27 -5.88 9.24
CA THR A 95 14.34 -7.01 9.47
C THR A 95 13.25 -6.69 10.49
N ASP A 96 13.05 -5.41 10.73
CA ASP A 96 12.03 -4.85 11.64
C ASP A 96 10.96 -4.02 10.90
N GLY A 97 10.99 -4.05 9.57
CA GLY A 97 10.09 -3.33 8.70
C GLY A 97 10.49 -1.89 8.40
N THR A 98 11.56 -1.37 9.03
CA THR A 98 12.00 0.03 8.81
C THR A 98 12.61 0.27 7.42
N GLY A 99 12.98 -0.78 6.71
CA GLY A 99 13.44 -0.70 5.32
C GLY A 99 12.34 -0.32 4.32
N GLY A 100 11.07 -0.31 4.75
CA GLY A 100 9.95 0.08 3.89
C GLY A 100 9.60 -0.99 2.84
N ALA A 101 9.16 -0.51 1.70
CA ALA A 101 8.80 -1.32 0.54
C ALA A 101 9.17 -0.60 -0.75
N ASP A 102 9.10 -1.28 -1.88
CA ASP A 102 9.40 -0.75 -3.21
C ASP A 102 8.69 -1.58 -4.28
N HIS A 103 8.44 -1.02 -5.45
CA HIS A 103 7.83 -1.72 -6.57
C HIS A 103 8.46 -1.35 -7.92
N LEU A 104 8.36 -2.26 -8.87
CA LEU A 104 8.87 -2.05 -10.23
C LEU A 104 7.80 -1.39 -11.10
N GLY A 105 7.94 -0.11 -11.38
CA GLY A 105 7.01 0.67 -12.20
C GLY A 105 5.77 1.13 -11.42
N CYS A 106 4.79 1.71 -12.10
CA CYS A 106 3.68 2.45 -11.48
C CYS A 106 2.29 1.95 -11.88
N ASP A 107 2.17 0.72 -12.31
CA ASP A 107 0.89 0.07 -12.64
C ASP A 107 1.01 -1.46 -12.54
N TYR A 108 -0.11 -2.15 -12.62
CA TYR A 108 -0.12 -3.62 -12.53
C TYR A 108 0.60 -4.34 -13.68
N THR A 109 0.96 -3.65 -14.74
CA THR A 109 1.71 -4.21 -15.86
C THR A 109 3.20 -4.11 -15.63
N THR A 110 3.66 -2.98 -15.11
CA THR A 110 5.07 -2.65 -14.87
C THR A 110 5.47 -2.73 -13.41
N GLY A 111 4.53 -2.46 -12.47
CA GLY A 111 4.70 -2.51 -11.02
C GLY A 111 4.31 -3.84 -10.36
N ASN A 112 4.25 -4.92 -11.12
CA ASN A 112 3.76 -6.22 -10.63
C ASN A 112 4.80 -7.04 -9.82
N ALA A 113 5.97 -6.48 -9.55
CA ALA A 113 6.97 -7.04 -8.66
C ALA A 113 7.20 -6.07 -7.49
N ILE A 114 6.77 -6.49 -6.30
CA ILE A 114 6.80 -5.70 -5.08
C ILE A 114 7.84 -6.27 -4.12
N GLU A 115 8.61 -5.41 -3.48
CA GLU A 115 9.56 -5.74 -2.43
C GLU A 115 9.06 -5.19 -1.11
N VAL A 116 9.07 -6.01 -0.06
CA VAL A 116 8.70 -5.58 1.29
C VAL A 116 9.76 -5.99 2.30
N CYS A 117 10.07 -5.08 3.21
CA CYS A 117 10.97 -5.34 4.30
C CYS A 117 10.37 -6.37 5.25
N ALA A 118 11.15 -7.40 5.60
CA ALA A 118 10.78 -8.33 6.66
C ALA A 118 10.58 -7.58 7.97
N SER A 119 9.60 -8.01 8.77
CA SER A 119 9.33 -7.46 10.09
C SER A 119 9.13 -8.59 11.09
N PHE A 120 10.23 -9.01 11.70
CA PHE A 120 10.20 -10.16 12.60
C PHE A 120 9.34 -9.88 13.83
N GLY A 121 8.33 -10.74 14.05
CA GLY A 121 7.35 -10.57 15.12
C GLY A 121 6.17 -9.62 14.80
N SER A 122 6.12 -9.04 13.58
CA SER A 122 5.02 -8.15 13.17
C SER A 122 4.60 -8.37 11.72
N SER A 123 3.89 -9.46 11.45
CA SER A 123 3.41 -9.78 10.09
C SER A 123 2.37 -8.78 9.58
N ASN A 124 1.59 -8.15 10.47
CA ASN A 124 0.66 -7.08 10.09
C ASN A 124 1.38 -5.87 9.47
N ARG A 125 2.60 -5.57 9.93
CA ARG A 125 3.45 -4.54 9.34
C ARG A 125 3.87 -4.89 7.90
N VAL A 126 4.18 -6.16 7.64
CA VAL A 126 4.50 -6.66 6.29
C VAL A 126 3.31 -6.50 5.35
N SER A 127 2.10 -6.83 5.81
CA SER A 127 0.86 -6.60 5.05
C SER A 127 0.61 -5.11 4.76
N ALA A 128 0.91 -4.24 5.71
CA ALA A 128 0.76 -2.79 5.53
C ALA A 128 1.74 -2.23 4.49
N LEU A 129 3.00 -2.67 4.52
CA LEU A 129 4.00 -2.33 3.51
C LEU A 129 3.59 -2.82 2.13
N PHE A 130 3.10 -4.05 2.05
CA PHE A 130 2.55 -4.59 0.79
C PHE A 130 1.38 -3.77 0.27
N GLU A 131 0.46 -3.34 1.15
CA GLU A 131 -0.69 -2.52 0.75
C GLU A 131 -0.27 -1.14 0.23
N ALA A 132 0.70 -0.50 0.84
CA ALA A 132 1.18 0.80 0.38
C ALA A 132 1.61 0.71 -1.11
N GLU A 133 2.48 -0.23 -1.45
CA GLU A 133 2.96 -0.44 -2.82
C GLU A 133 1.84 -0.89 -3.78
N LEU A 134 0.95 -1.78 -3.31
CA LEU A 134 -0.17 -2.26 -4.11
C LEU A 134 -1.12 -1.12 -4.48
N SER A 135 -1.35 -0.17 -3.57
CA SER A 135 -2.20 0.99 -3.83
C SER A 135 -1.60 1.91 -4.90
N GLU A 136 -0.28 2.04 -4.95
CA GLU A 136 0.40 2.79 -6.02
C GLU A 136 0.21 2.16 -7.39
N CYS A 137 0.25 0.82 -7.48
CA CYS A 137 -0.11 0.12 -8.71
C CYS A 137 -1.55 0.43 -9.16
N SER A 138 -2.47 0.65 -8.23
CA SER A 138 -3.88 1.02 -8.51
C SER A 138 -4.05 2.47 -8.97
N MET A 139 -3.07 3.33 -8.73
CA MET A 139 -3.07 4.73 -9.19
C MET A 139 -2.73 4.83 -10.69
N GLY A 140 -2.28 3.74 -11.32
CA GLY A 140 -2.05 3.66 -12.76
C GLY A 140 -0.94 4.56 -13.27
N GLY A 141 0.07 4.85 -12.48
CA GLY A 141 1.19 5.73 -12.80
C GLY A 141 0.89 7.23 -12.74
N ASN A 142 -0.36 7.61 -12.47
CA ASN A 142 -0.76 9.03 -12.47
C ASN A 142 -0.18 9.81 -11.29
N LEU A 143 0.00 9.16 -10.15
CA LEU A 143 0.47 9.78 -8.90
C LEU A 143 1.76 9.15 -8.39
N CYS A 144 2.25 8.09 -9.02
CA CYS A 144 3.46 7.37 -8.63
C CYS A 144 4.67 8.31 -8.64
N GLY A 145 5.51 8.24 -7.60
CA GLY A 145 6.64 9.13 -7.41
C GLY A 145 6.28 10.60 -7.12
N GLN A 146 5.01 10.86 -6.79
CA GLN A 146 4.53 12.16 -6.36
C GLN A 146 4.17 12.12 -4.87
N SER A 147 4.41 13.19 -4.13
CA SER A 147 4.09 13.28 -2.71
C SER A 147 2.60 13.07 -2.39
N THR A 148 1.71 13.45 -3.32
CA THR A 148 0.27 13.21 -3.19
C THR A 148 -0.10 11.74 -3.36
N GLY A 149 0.61 11.00 -4.21
CA GLY A 149 0.46 9.56 -4.35
C GLY A 149 0.98 8.83 -3.12
N GLU A 150 2.16 9.20 -2.64
CA GLU A 150 2.76 8.65 -1.42
C GLU A 150 1.85 8.84 -0.19
N ALA A 151 1.28 10.03 0.00
CA ALA A 151 0.33 10.26 1.07
C ALA A 151 -0.92 9.39 0.94
N LEU A 152 -1.45 9.21 -0.27
CA LEU A 152 -2.62 8.36 -0.50
C LEU A 152 -2.30 6.88 -0.25
N SER A 153 -1.14 6.38 -0.69
CA SER A 153 -0.73 5.00 -0.50
C SER A 153 -0.56 4.66 0.98
N ARG A 154 0.12 5.51 1.74
CA ARG A 154 0.26 5.38 3.19
C ARG A 154 -1.08 5.44 3.91
N TRP A 155 -1.98 6.32 3.47
CA TRP A 155 -3.30 6.41 4.04
C TRP A 155 -4.11 5.14 3.80
N CYS A 156 -4.07 4.57 2.59
CA CYS A 156 -4.69 3.27 2.28
C CYS A 156 -4.14 2.16 3.19
N ALA A 157 -2.82 2.07 3.34
CA ALA A 157 -2.18 1.08 4.21
C ALA A 157 -2.61 1.23 5.68
N SER A 158 -2.70 2.47 6.19
CA SER A 158 -3.16 2.72 7.56
C SER A 158 -4.59 2.27 7.79
N GLN A 159 -5.48 2.50 6.80
CA GLN A 159 -6.89 2.11 6.88
C GLN A 159 -7.10 0.59 6.79
N ILE A 160 -6.36 -0.09 5.92
CA ILE A 160 -6.52 -1.52 5.67
C ILE A 160 -5.84 -2.38 6.74
N SER A 161 -4.74 -1.91 7.32
CA SER A 161 -3.87 -2.67 8.24
C SER A 161 -3.81 -2.08 9.66
N ASN A 162 -4.88 -1.41 10.11
CA ASN A 162 -5.02 -0.89 11.48
C ASN A 162 -3.83 -0.04 11.94
N ASN A 163 -3.37 0.88 11.09
CA ASN A 163 -2.23 1.76 11.36
C ASN A 163 -0.96 1.00 11.83
N ALA A 164 -0.59 -0.04 11.08
CA ALA A 164 0.56 -0.89 11.42
C ALA A 164 1.93 -0.24 11.15
N LEU A 165 1.96 0.99 10.60
CA LEU A 165 3.17 1.75 10.24
C LEU A 165 3.27 3.09 11.02
N PRO A 166 3.08 3.13 12.35
CA PRO A 166 3.02 4.40 13.09
C PRO A 166 4.36 5.13 13.14
N ASP A 167 5.48 4.44 12.98
CA ASP A 167 6.83 4.99 12.95
C ASP A 167 7.20 5.61 11.59
N PHE A 168 6.40 5.39 10.54
CA PHE A 168 6.50 6.11 9.29
C PHE A 168 5.71 7.44 9.29
N ALA A 169 5.12 7.82 10.42
CA ALA A 169 4.33 9.05 10.51
C ALA A 169 5.15 10.29 10.15
N THR A 170 4.64 11.09 9.23
CA THR A 170 5.27 12.30 8.71
C THR A 170 4.51 13.58 9.05
N ALA A 171 3.21 13.52 9.33
CA ALA A 171 2.45 14.72 9.69
C ALA A 171 2.94 15.44 10.95
N PRO A 172 3.42 14.75 12.02
CA PRO A 172 4.05 15.44 13.15
C PRO A 172 5.30 16.23 12.79
N GLN A 173 6.14 15.70 11.84
CA GLN A 173 7.31 16.41 11.35
C GLN A 173 6.90 17.67 10.58
N TRP A 174 6.00 17.53 9.60
CA TRP A 174 5.41 18.65 8.88
C TRP A 174 4.89 19.76 9.82
N ALA A 175 4.22 19.36 10.91
CA ALA A 175 3.71 20.33 11.90
C ALA A 175 4.83 21.06 12.65
N GLN A 176 5.94 20.38 12.97
CA GLN A 176 7.11 20.95 13.64
C GLN A 176 7.88 21.91 12.72
N ASP A 177 7.88 21.63 11.41
CA ASP A 177 8.57 22.44 10.39
C ASP A 177 7.74 23.66 9.93
N GLY A 178 6.67 23.99 10.68
CA GLY A 178 5.91 25.20 10.50
C GLY A 178 4.71 25.07 9.55
N GLN A 179 4.30 23.86 9.24
CA GLN A 179 3.12 23.56 8.43
C GLN A 179 3.18 24.23 7.02
N PRO A 180 4.24 24.00 6.24
CA PRO A 180 4.29 24.54 4.87
C PRO A 180 3.12 24.03 4.04
N ASP A 181 2.59 24.89 3.14
CA ASP A 181 1.46 24.56 2.29
C ASP A 181 1.89 23.62 1.15
N TYR A 182 1.41 22.38 1.20
CA TYR A 182 1.51 21.38 0.13
C TYR A 182 0.13 20.95 -0.36
N VAL A 183 -0.94 21.73 -0.08
CA VAL A 183 -2.28 21.44 -0.57
C VAL A 183 -2.43 21.88 -2.03
N ASP A 184 -1.80 23.00 -2.41
CA ASP A 184 -1.87 23.57 -3.75
C ASP A 184 -0.81 23.03 -4.73
N GLN A 185 0.07 22.16 -4.26
CA GLN A 185 1.17 21.61 -5.05
C GLN A 185 1.42 20.16 -4.72
N THR A 186 2.16 19.47 -5.58
CA THR A 186 2.72 18.14 -5.32
C THR A 186 4.20 18.17 -5.62
N ASP A 187 4.99 17.47 -4.83
CA ASP A 187 6.41 17.28 -5.10
C ASP A 187 6.62 16.08 -6.02
N PRO A 188 7.53 16.15 -6.99
CA PRO A 188 7.90 15.01 -7.84
C PRO A 188 8.85 14.07 -7.10
N THR A 189 8.52 13.71 -5.87
CA THR A 189 9.29 12.83 -4.98
C THR A 189 8.39 12.27 -3.87
N ASP A 190 8.68 11.07 -3.44
CA ASP A 190 8.13 10.39 -2.28
C ASP A 190 8.96 10.62 -0.99
N GLN A 191 10.12 11.27 -1.09
CA GLN A 191 11.11 11.41 -0.03
C GLN A 191 10.95 12.68 0.83
N ASN A 192 10.01 13.56 0.54
CA ASN A 192 9.78 14.77 1.32
C ASN A 192 8.74 14.54 2.42
N ALA A 193 9.20 14.42 3.67
CA ALA A 193 8.34 14.18 4.83
C ALA A 193 7.31 15.29 5.05
N ASP A 194 7.63 16.55 4.71
CA ASP A 194 6.68 17.65 4.88
C ASP A 194 5.53 17.59 3.90
N SER A 195 5.81 17.32 2.62
CA SER A 195 4.75 17.22 1.62
C SER A 195 3.87 15.99 1.84
N THR A 196 4.47 14.84 2.19
CA THR A 196 3.71 13.63 2.56
C THR A 196 2.91 13.84 3.84
N GLY A 197 3.52 14.44 4.87
CA GLY A 197 2.86 14.72 6.15
C GLY A 197 1.68 15.69 6.04
N CYS A 198 1.82 16.75 5.23
CA CYS A 198 0.70 17.62 4.87
C CYS A 198 -0.44 16.82 4.22
N GLY A 199 -0.09 15.95 3.28
CA GLY A 199 -1.07 15.10 2.58
C GLY A 199 -1.80 14.14 3.52
N MET A 200 -1.08 13.46 4.41
CA MET A 200 -1.67 12.56 5.40
C MET A 200 -2.69 13.29 6.29
N ALA A 201 -2.28 14.43 6.87
CA ALA A 201 -3.18 15.26 7.70
C ALA A 201 -4.40 15.78 6.90
N PHE A 202 -4.20 16.12 5.62
CA PHE A 202 -5.28 16.59 4.73
C PHE A 202 -6.30 15.49 4.42
N LEU A 203 -5.84 14.26 4.16
CA LEU A 203 -6.72 13.11 3.94
C LEU A 203 -7.52 12.76 5.21
N SER A 204 -6.88 12.78 6.39
CA SER A 204 -7.57 12.67 7.66
C SER A 204 -8.66 13.75 7.82
N TRP A 205 -8.35 15.01 7.48
CA TRP A 205 -9.32 16.09 7.52
C TRP A 205 -10.51 15.87 6.59
N LEU A 206 -10.28 15.46 5.34
CA LEU A 206 -11.36 15.16 4.39
C LEU A 206 -12.27 14.05 4.93
N MET A 207 -11.70 13.00 5.51
CA MET A 207 -12.50 11.94 6.12
C MET A 207 -13.30 12.45 7.33
N SER A 208 -12.77 13.38 8.11
CA SER A 208 -13.51 14.03 9.22
C SER A 208 -14.70 14.88 8.74
N LYS A 209 -14.70 15.27 7.47
CA LYS A 209 -15.83 15.92 6.80
C LYS A 209 -16.88 14.94 6.27
N GLY A 210 -16.64 13.63 6.43
CA GLY A 210 -17.55 12.56 6.00
C GLY A 210 -17.25 11.98 4.62
N TYR A 211 -16.18 12.38 3.96
CA TYR A 211 -15.74 11.73 2.71
C TYR A 211 -15.10 10.38 3.02
N THR A 212 -15.48 9.36 2.29
CA THR A 212 -14.93 8.01 2.44
C THR A 212 -13.68 7.83 1.56
N LEU A 213 -12.81 6.91 1.93
CA LEU A 213 -11.63 6.59 1.14
C LEU A 213 -12.01 6.10 -0.29
N THR A 214 -13.16 5.42 -0.44
CA THR A 214 -13.70 5.00 -1.74
C THR A 214 -14.22 6.15 -2.61
N GLN A 215 -14.40 7.34 -2.04
CA GLN A 215 -14.65 8.58 -2.79
C GLN A 215 -13.35 9.33 -3.08
N ILE A 216 -12.45 9.37 -2.11
CA ILE A 216 -11.19 10.12 -2.17
C ILE A 216 -10.23 9.50 -3.20
N ALA A 217 -9.95 8.21 -3.11
CA ALA A 217 -8.92 7.57 -3.92
C ALA A 217 -9.23 7.62 -5.43
N PRO A 218 -10.42 7.23 -5.92
CA PRO A 218 -10.74 7.38 -7.34
C PRO A 218 -10.76 8.82 -7.81
N ALA A 219 -11.22 9.76 -6.97
CA ALA A 219 -11.23 11.18 -7.32
C ALA A 219 -9.80 11.73 -7.47
N MET A 220 -8.86 11.31 -6.60
CA MET A 220 -7.46 11.70 -6.70
C MET A 220 -6.80 11.13 -7.95
N VAL A 221 -7.01 9.85 -8.26
CA VAL A 221 -6.50 9.20 -9.47
C VAL A 221 -7.05 9.88 -10.74
N ALA A 222 -8.31 10.29 -10.74
CA ALA A 222 -8.96 10.96 -11.88
C ALA A 222 -8.37 12.36 -12.17
N ILE A 223 -7.76 13.03 -11.20
CA ILE A 223 -7.07 14.31 -11.42
C ILE A 223 -5.81 14.10 -12.26
N GLY A 224 -5.14 12.96 -12.09
CA GLY A 224 -3.98 12.56 -12.88
C GLY A 224 -2.66 13.11 -12.35
N SER A 225 -1.63 13.00 -13.20
CA SER A 225 -0.26 13.42 -12.86
C SER A 225 -0.18 14.90 -12.48
N GLY A 226 0.51 15.20 -11.39
CA GLY A 226 0.59 16.55 -10.84
C GLY A 226 -0.70 17.01 -10.15
N GLY A 227 -1.64 16.10 -9.91
CA GLY A 227 -2.85 16.36 -9.15
C GLY A 227 -2.56 16.83 -7.73
N THR A 228 -3.29 17.87 -7.28
CA THR A 228 -3.12 18.47 -5.96
C THR A 228 -4.29 18.17 -5.03
N PHE A 229 -4.07 18.27 -3.74
CA PHE A 229 -5.13 18.13 -2.74
C PHE A 229 -6.19 19.25 -2.84
N ALA A 230 -5.79 20.45 -3.31
CA ALA A 230 -6.74 21.52 -3.58
C ALA A 230 -7.72 21.16 -4.70
N GLN A 231 -7.24 20.52 -5.77
CA GLN A 231 -8.11 20.01 -6.82
C GLN A 231 -9.02 18.89 -6.32
N LEU A 232 -8.50 17.97 -5.50
CA LEU A 232 -9.30 16.93 -4.85
C LEU A 232 -10.42 17.54 -3.99
N TYR A 233 -10.08 18.54 -3.17
CA TYR A 233 -11.08 19.27 -2.36
C TYR A 233 -12.18 19.85 -3.22
N ALA A 234 -11.82 20.57 -4.27
CA ALA A 234 -12.81 21.19 -5.16
C ALA A 234 -13.74 20.14 -5.81
N ASN A 235 -13.18 18.99 -6.23
CA ASN A 235 -13.97 17.92 -6.84
C ASN A 235 -14.93 17.25 -5.85
N LEU A 236 -14.54 17.12 -4.59
CA LEU A 236 -15.37 16.46 -3.57
C LEU A 236 -16.40 17.41 -2.96
N THR A 237 -16.05 18.68 -2.76
CA THR A 237 -16.89 19.63 -2.03
C THR A 237 -17.73 20.54 -2.92
N SER A 238 -17.38 20.67 -4.20
CA SER A 238 -17.90 21.70 -5.13
C SER A 238 -17.57 23.14 -4.71
N ASP A 239 -16.60 23.31 -3.79
CA ASP A 239 -16.05 24.63 -3.42
C ASP A 239 -14.80 24.94 -4.26
N SER A 240 -14.33 26.19 -4.19
CA SER A 240 -13.11 26.59 -4.92
C SER A 240 -11.88 25.88 -4.36
N ALA A 241 -10.99 25.42 -5.24
CA ALA A 241 -9.69 24.87 -4.87
C ALA A 241 -8.87 25.83 -3.97
N SER A 242 -8.97 27.15 -4.23
CA SER A 242 -8.29 28.17 -3.43
C SER A 242 -8.74 28.26 -1.95
N ASN A 243 -9.88 27.66 -1.63
CA ASN A 243 -10.40 27.59 -0.26
C ASN A 243 -9.86 26.38 0.52
N ALA A 244 -9.22 25.43 -0.15
CA ALA A 244 -8.76 24.18 0.47
C ALA A 244 -7.77 24.45 1.60
N TRP A 245 -6.68 25.17 1.30
CA TRP A 245 -5.65 25.46 2.30
C TRP A 245 -6.17 26.30 3.48
N PRO A 246 -6.85 27.46 3.29
CA PRO A 246 -7.39 28.23 4.41
C PRO A 246 -8.35 27.42 5.30
N ALA A 247 -9.21 26.59 4.71
CA ALA A 247 -10.15 25.77 5.47
C ALA A 247 -9.44 24.66 6.25
N PHE A 248 -8.47 23.99 5.65
CA PHE A 248 -7.66 22.97 6.30
C PHE A 248 -6.81 23.58 7.42
N GLN A 249 -6.10 24.67 7.15
CA GLN A 249 -5.29 25.37 8.15
C GLN A 249 -6.11 25.79 9.37
N SER A 250 -7.32 26.33 9.15
CA SER A 250 -8.24 26.66 10.24
C SER A 250 -8.63 25.42 11.07
N ALA A 251 -8.82 24.27 10.43
CA ALA A 251 -9.15 23.03 11.12
C ALA A 251 -7.95 22.50 11.94
N ILE A 252 -6.74 22.57 11.40
CA ILE A 252 -5.50 22.20 12.11
C ILE A 252 -5.30 23.07 13.36
N GLN A 253 -5.50 24.40 13.24
CA GLN A 253 -5.37 25.34 14.35
C GLN A 253 -6.41 25.10 15.45
N ALA A 254 -7.54 24.47 15.14
CA ALA A 254 -8.58 24.14 16.11
C ALA A 254 -8.34 22.80 16.84
N LEU A 255 -7.33 22.03 16.46
CA LEU A 255 -7.00 20.77 17.13
C LEU A 255 -6.48 21.01 18.54
N PRO A 256 -7.08 20.38 19.58
CA PRO A 256 -6.72 20.65 20.97
C PRO A 256 -5.28 20.23 21.33
N ASN A 257 -4.75 19.23 20.65
CA ASN A 257 -3.41 18.69 20.88
C ASN A 257 -2.45 18.93 19.71
N GLY A 258 -2.88 19.69 18.68
CA GLY A 258 -2.12 19.85 17.44
C GLY A 258 -2.04 18.54 16.63
N VAL A 259 -1.04 18.45 15.76
CA VAL A 259 -0.80 17.30 14.90
C VAL A 259 0.24 16.38 15.56
N THR A 260 -0.20 15.26 16.10
CA THR A 260 0.64 14.30 16.85
C THR A 260 0.76 12.94 16.14
N SER A 261 0.04 12.73 15.04
CA SER A 261 0.05 11.52 14.21
C SER A 261 -0.35 11.88 12.79
N ASP A 262 -0.26 10.92 11.88
CA ASP A 262 -0.76 11.06 10.50
C ASP A 262 -2.29 11.14 10.43
N ASP A 263 -3.00 10.78 11.49
CA ASP A 263 -4.45 10.90 11.63
C ASP A 263 -4.83 11.89 12.75
N PRO A 264 -4.57 13.19 12.58
CA PRO A 264 -4.81 14.18 13.63
C PRO A 264 -6.30 14.42 13.90
N PHE A 265 -7.19 14.02 13.00
CA PHE A 265 -8.64 14.16 13.17
C PHE A 265 -9.34 12.87 13.65
N GLY A 266 -8.60 11.79 13.88
CA GLY A 266 -9.09 10.55 14.48
C GLY A 266 -10.11 9.80 13.62
N THR A 267 -9.91 9.77 12.32
CA THR A 267 -10.85 9.21 11.35
C THR A 267 -10.47 7.81 10.86
N GLY A 268 -9.23 7.40 11.10
CA GLY A 268 -8.72 6.08 10.79
C GLY A 268 -9.00 5.05 11.88
N PRO A 269 -8.73 3.78 11.61
CA PRO A 269 -8.78 2.75 12.63
C PRO A 269 -7.79 3.07 13.73
N GLN A 270 -8.28 3.11 14.97
CA GLN A 270 -7.41 3.25 16.12
C GLN A 270 -6.52 2.01 16.22
N SER A 271 -5.22 2.19 16.36
CA SER A 271 -4.31 1.07 16.62
C SER A 271 -4.84 0.30 17.83
N GLY A 272 -5.23 -0.96 17.61
CA GLY A 272 -5.74 -1.79 18.68
C GLY A 272 -4.73 -1.89 19.80
N SER A 273 -5.17 -1.53 21.00
CA SER A 273 -4.45 -1.71 22.27
C SER A 273 -4.23 -3.19 22.58
#